data_8aa846cdc44045fe5ad48e5c1cef1962
#
_entry.id   8aa846cdc44045fe5ad48e5c1cef1962
#
_cell.length_a   1.000
_cell.length_b   1.000
_cell.length_c   1.000
_cell.angle_alpha   90.00
_cell.angle_beta   90.00
_cell.angle_gamma   90.00
#
_symmetry.space_group_name_H-M   'P 1'
#
loop_
_entity.id
_entity.type
_entity.pdbx_description
1 polymer ?
#
loop_
_entity_poly.entity_id
_entity_poly.type
_entity_poly.pdbx_seq_one_letter_code
_entity_poly.pdbx_strand_id
1 'polypeptide(L)'
;MLIDRFESLEAYFASPYVAGVSERLRIENKILEHGDAGLHAHCWACSRVEQLKINPVRTEYGLQWREALRCPQCMLTARKRFGLHLLAESMQPGAPPPYLTEQVSYSYVAARKHWPKLVASEFLPTLTQRLVQSQKLKFLTRSLRANARHEDMTALTLGDASIGGMLSMDVLEHIADTPAVLREARRVLVPGSPFIITAPFLNGSQSTSVRAVQEADGSIRHLLEPEYHGDPLDPAGVLCFYHFGWDLLDGLRNAGFARAEMVFPWDPHFGYLSEQNAFVAFA
;
A
#
# COMPACT_ATOMS: atom_id res chain seq x y z
N MET A 1 -10.90 1.36 14.10
CA MET A 1 -10.59 0.15 13.30
C MET A 1 -9.91 -0.89 14.16
N LEU A 2 -10.32 -2.18 14.05
CA LEU A 2 -9.69 -3.28 14.79
C LEU A 2 -8.43 -3.73 14.04
N ILE A 3 -7.27 -3.62 14.71
CA ILE A 3 -5.96 -3.96 14.13
C ILE A 3 -5.05 -4.55 15.20
N ASP A 4 -4.33 -5.59 14.81
CA ASP A 4 -3.23 -6.16 15.59
C ASP A 4 -1.89 -5.65 15.04
N ARG A 5 -0.90 -5.47 15.92
CA ARG A 5 0.41 -4.89 15.62
C ARG A 5 1.51 -5.76 16.18
N PHE A 6 2.54 -6.02 15.37
CA PHE A 6 3.64 -6.90 15.74
C PHE A 6 4.97 -6.33 15.29
N GLU A 7 5.95 -6.35 16.17
CA GLU A 7 7.32 -5.88 15.90
C GLU A 7 8.28 -6.99 15.47
N SER A 8 7.80 -8.26 15.50
CA SER A 8 8.59 -9.42 15.10
C SER A 8 7.71 -10.59 14.67
N LEU A 9 8.30 -11.52 13.90
CA LEU A 9 7.71 -12.79 13.50
C LEU A 9 7.31 -13.64 14.71
N GLU A 10 8.16 -13.68 15.74
CA GLU A 10 7.89 -14.45 16.97
C GLU A 10 6.64 -13.92 17.68
N ALA A 11 6.54 -12.59 17.89
CA ALA A 11 5.38 -11.98 18.50
C ALA A 11 4.09 -12.23 17.69
N TYR A 12 4.18 -12.22 16.36
CA TYR A 12 3.06 -12.55 15.48
C TYR A 12 2.58 -13.99 15.72
N PHE A 13 3.46 -15.00 15.66
CA PHE A 13 3.06 -16.40 15.83
C PHE A 13 2.55 -16.72 17.24
N ALA A 14 3.05 -16.04 18.27
CA ALA A 14 2.59 -16.21 19.65
C ALA A 14 1.25 -15.51 19.96
N SER A 15 0.69 -14.80 18.98
CA SER A 15 -0.43 -13.88 19.22
C SER A 15 -1.81 -14.56 19.20
N PRO A 16 -2.80 -13.97 19.88
CA PRO A 16 -4.21 -14.33 19.73
C PRO A 16 -4.73 -14.11 18.30
N TYR A 17 -4.11 -13.21 17.52
CA TYR A 17 -4.45 -13.01 16.12
C TYR A 17 -4.24 -14.29 15.31
N VAL A 18 -3.09 -14.94 15.42
CA VAL A 18 -2.82 -16.21 14.72
C VAL A 18 -3.71 -17.33 15.26
N ALA A 19 -3.88 -17.41 16.58
CA ALA A 19 -4.76 -18.41 17.20
C ALA A 19 -6.23 -18.29 16.75
N GLY A 20 -6.69 -17.08 16.43
CA GLY A 20 -8.07 -16.79 16.01
C GLY A 20 -8.36 -17.00 14.52
N VAL A 21 -7.39 -17.48 13.71
CA VAL A 21 -7.54 -17.60 12.25
C VAL A 21 -8.73 -18.46 11.82
N SER A 22 -8.97 -19.59 12.49
CA SER A 22 -10.07 -20.51 12.15
C SER A 22 -11.45 -19.85 12.31
N GLU A 23 -11.62 -19.03 13.35
CA GLU A 23 -12.89 -18.32 13.58
C GLU A 23 -13.09 -17.20 12.53
N ARG A 24 -12.03 -16.47 12.17
CA ARG A 24 -12.11 -15.49 11.09
C ARG A 24 -12.49 -16.13 9.77
N LEU A 25 -11.86 -17.24 9.39
CA LEU A 25 -12.21 -17.99 8.18
C LEU A 25 -13.66 -18.49 8.19
N ARG A 26 -14.17 -18.93 9.36
CA ARG A 26 -15.58 -19.33 9.51
C ARG A 26 -16.54 -18.18 9.21
N ILE A 27 -16.22 -16.98 9.69
CA ILE A 27 -17.04 -15.78 9.43
C ILE A 27 -16.94 -15.38 7.96
N GLU A 28 -15.77 -15.42 7.38
CA GLU A 28 -15.53 -15.09 5.96
C GLU A 28 -16.25 -16.05 5.01
N ASN A 29 -16.27 -17.34 5.32
CA ASN A 29 -17.04 -18.33 4.55
C ASN A 29 -18.54 -18.04 4.60
N LYS A 30 -19.09 -17.63 5.75
CA LYS A 30 -20.49 -17.18 5.84
C LYS A 30 -20.78 -15.96 4.97
N ILE A 31 -19.85 -14.99 4.91
CA ILE A 31 -19.97 -13.84 4.01
C ILE A 31 -20.01 -14.30 2.54
N LEU A 32 -19.21 -15.30 2.17
CA LEU A 32 -19.20 -15.85 0.80
C LEU A 32 -20.47 -16.62 0.47
N GLU A 33 -21.07 -17.34 1.40
CA GLU A 33 -22.36 -18.03 1.19
C GLU A 33 -23.49 -17.05 0.80
N HIS A 34 -23.38 -15.79 1.22
CA HIS A 34 -24.30 -14.71 0.89
C HIS A 34 -23.72 -13.73 -0.17
N GLY A 35 -22.69 -14.17 -0.92
CA GLY A 35 -21.83 -13.34 -1.75
C GLY A 35 -22.51 -12.52 -2.84
N ASP A 36 -23.63 -12.99 -3.41
CA ASP A 36 -24.39 -12.24 -4.43
C ASP A 36 -24.95 -10.91 -3.89
N ALA A 37 -25.19 -10.84 -2.60
CA ALA A 37 -25.66 -9.62 -1.93
C ALA A 37 -24.50 -8.62 -1.64
N GLY A 38 -23.23 -9.06 -1.73
CA GLY A 38 -22.07 -8.26 -1.28
C GLY A 38 -22.01 -8.13 0.24
N LEU A 39 -21.11 -7.27 0.72
CA LEU A 39 -20.94 -6.98 2.15
C LEU A 39 -21.34 -5.53 2.46
N HIS A 40 -22.33 -5.35 3.35
CA HIS A 40 -22.62 -4.03 3.92
C HIS A 40 -21.53 -3.66 4.91
N ALA A 41 -20.74 -2.64 4.59
CA ALA A 41 -19.64 -2.18 5.43
C ALA A 41 -19.40 -0.67 5.28
N HIS A 42 -18.83 -0.04 6.30
CA HIS A 42 -18.45 1.37 6.25
C HIS A 42 -17.24 1.56 5.35
N CYS A 43 -17.42 2.24 4.23
CA CYS A 43 -16.31 2.66 3.38
C CYS A 43 -15.71 3.93 3.94
N TRP A 44 -14.52 3.85 4.55
CA TRP A 44 -13.82 5.02 5.09
C TRP A 44 -13.64 6.12 4.02
N ALA A 45 -13.17 5.75 2.82
CA ALA A 45 -12.91 6.70 1.73
C ALA A 45 -14.16 7.45 1.22
N CYS A 46 -15.36 6.89 1.45
CA CYS A 46 -16.65 7.50 1.13
C CYS A 46 -17.34 8.11 2.35
N SER A 47 -16.84 7.84 3.56
CA SER A 47 -17.38 8.24 4.87
C SER A 47 -18.85 7.82 5.09
N ARG A 48 -19.22 6.61 4.59
CA ARG A 48 -20.59 6.09 4.73
C ARG A 48 -20.64 4.57 4.54
N VAL A 49 -21.74 3.95 4.96
CA VAL A 49 -22.03 2.54 4.69
C VAL A 49 -22.31 2.34 3.19
N GLU A 50 -21.68 1.34 2.61
CA GLU A 50 -21.83 0.93 1.22
C GLU A 50 -22.04 -0.58 1.14
N GLN A 51 -22.71 -1.01 0.08
CA GLN A 51 -22.76 -2.43 -0.28
C GLN A 51 -21.53 -2.75 -1.12
N LEU A 52 -20.48 -3.21 -0.44
CA LEU A 52 -19.22 -3.58 -1.09
C LEU A 52 -19.44 -4.81 -1.98
N LYS A 53 -18.97 -4.74 -3.22
CA LYS A 53 -19.08 -5.84 -4.17
C LYS A 53 -17.95 -6.83 -3.98
N ILE A 54 -18.27 -8.12 -4.04
CA ILE A 54 -17.29 -9.20 -4.04
C ILE A 54 -16.97 -9.53 -5.51
N ASN A 55 -15.80 -9.11 -5.98
CA ASN A 55 -15.25 -9.49 -7.28
C ASN A 55 -14.24 -10.62 -7.05
N PRO A 56 -14.57 -11.88 -7.37
CA PRO A 56 -13.69 -12.99 -7.01
C PRO A 56 -12.31 -12.87 -7.64
N VAL A 57 -11.31 -12.59 -6.82
CA VAL A 57 -9.89 -12.75 -7.15
C VAL A 57 -9.41 -13.94 -6.36
N ARG A 58 -9.16 -15.05 -7.04
CA ARG A 58 -8.76 -16.33 -6.42
C ARG A 58 -7.30 -16.61 -6.72
N THR A 59 -6.60 -17.09 -5.71
CA THR A 59 -5.28 -17.69 -5.81
C THR A 59 -5.36 -19.16 -5.42
N GLU A 60 -4.24 -19.85 -5.46
CA GLU A 60 -4.11 -21.22 -4.93
C GLU A 60 -4.45 -21.33 -3.43
N TYR A 61 -4.33 -20.22 -2.68
CA TYR A 61 -4.66 -20.12 -1.25
C TYR A 61 -6.11 -19.71 -0.95
N GLY A 62 -6.94 -19.51 -1.98
CA GLY A 62 -8.34 -19.11 -1.83
C GLY A 62 -8.68 -17.72 -2.35
N LEU A 63 -9.74 -17.11 -1.79
CA LEU A 63 -10.18 -15.77 -2.17
C LEU A 63 -9.29 -14.70 -1.54
N GLN A 64 -8.71 -13.84 -2.35
CA GLN A 64 -7.96 -12.67 -1.87
C GLN A 64 -8.90 -11.53 -1.48
N TRP A 65 -9.34 -11.48 -0.24
CA TRP A 65 -10.23 -10.45 0.26
C TRP A 65 -9.70 -9.03 0.06
N ARG A 66 -8.37 -8.84 0.15
CA ARG A 66 -7.71 -7.55 -0.04
C ARG A 66 -8.01 -6.92 -1.41
N GLU A 67 -8.18 -7.75 -2.46
CA GLU A 67 -8.47 -7.33 -3.83
C GLU A 67 -9.94 -7.58 -4.24
N ALA A 68 -10.55 -8.62 -3.68
CA ALA A 68 -11.89 -9.05 -4.07
C ALA A 68 -12.99 -8.07 -3.60
N LEU A 69 -12.83 -7.44 -2.43
CA LEU A 69 -13.87 -6.61 -1.83
C LEU A 69 -13.72 -5.14 -2.24
N ARG A 70 -14.60 -4.69 -3.15
CA ARG A 70 -14.53 -3.36 -3.78
C ARG A 70 -15.73 -2.48 -3.44
N CYS A 71 -15.46 -1.21 -3.12
CA CYS A 71 -16.51 -0.21 -2.98
C CYS A 71 -17.00 0.27 -4.36
N PRO A 72 -18.33 0.24 -4.64
CA PRO A 72 -18.85 0.65 -5.94
C PRO A 72 -18.78 2.15 -6.18
N GLN A 73 -18.62 2.98 -5.13
CA GLN A 73 -18.58 4.44 -5.24
C GLN A 73 -17.17 4.99 -5.50
N CYS A 74 -16.19 4.59 -4.68
CA CYS A 74 -14.81 5.07 -4.85
C CYS A 74 -13.95 4.13 -5.70
N MET A 75 -14.47 2.95 -6.07
CA MET A 75 -13.79 1.91 -6.85
C MET A 75 -12.56 1.29 -6.15
N LEU A 76 -12.32 1.62 -4.87
CA LEU A 76 -11.18 1.10 -4.13
C LEU A 76 -11.43 -0.31 -3.62
N THR A 77 -10.42 -1.16 -3.73
CA THR A 77 -10.35 -2.47 -3.06
C THR A 77 -10.19 -2.33 -1.55
N ALA A 78 -10.36 -3.41 -0.81
CA ALA A 78 -10.19 -3.38 0.65
C ALA A 78 -8.80 -2.90 1.05
N ARG A 79 -7.73 -3.39 0.39
CA ARG A 79 -6.35 -2.96 0.62
C ARG A 79 -6.17 -1.45 0.48
N LYS A 80 -6.65 -0.86 -0.61
CA LYS A 80 -6.52 0.57 -0.87
C LYS A 80 -7.31 1.42 0.13
N ARG A 81 -8.52 0.97 0.52
CA ARG A 81 -9.31 1.62 1.58
C ARG A 81 -8.62 1.54 2.93
N PHE A 82 -8.06 0.38 3.25
CA PHE A 82 -7.31 0.16 4.49
C PHE A 82 -6.07 1.05 4.58
N GLY A 83 -5.24 1.09 3.53
CA GLY A 83 -4.03 1.93 3.51
C GLY A 83 -4.34 3.42 3.77
N LEU A 84 -5.37 3.96 3.11
CA LEU A 84 -5.81 5.36 3.32
C LEU A 84 -6.37 5.58 4.73
N HIS A 85 -7.15 4.64 5.25
CA HIS A 85 -7.72 4.70 6.60
C HIS A 85 -6.61 4.65 7.66
N LEU A 86 -5.68 3.72 7.50
CA LEU A 86 -4.53 3.57 8.39
C LEU A 86 -3.66 4.83 8.41
N LEU A 87 -3.43 5.45 7.24
CA LEU A 87 -2.72 6.72 7.15
C LEU A 87 -3.42 7.81 7.97
N ALA A 88 -4.74 7.93 7.83
CA ALA A 88 -5.51 8.93 8.57
C ALA A 88 -5.45 8.74 10.09
N GLU A 89 -5.55 7.48 10.55
CA GLU A 89 -5.47 7.17 11.99
C GLU A 89 -4.06 7.31 12.57
N SER A 90 -3.03 7.22 11.71
CA SER A 90 -1.63 7.26 12.14
C SER A 90 -1.01 8.65 12.08
N MET A 91 -1.58 9.57 11.29
CA MET A 91 -1.09 10.94 11.17
C MET A 91 -1.39 11.77 12.43
N GLN A 92 -0.45 12.64 12.78
CA GLN A 92 -0.63 13.58 13.88
C GLN A 92 -1.60 14.71 13.49
N PRO A 93 -2.44 15.19 14.42
CA PRO A 93 -3.26 16.37 14.18
C PRO A 93 -2.41 17.58 13.80
N GLY A 94 -2.80 18.30 12.73
CA GLY A 94 -2.06 19.49 12.28
C GLY A 94 -0.77 19.22 11.53
N ALA A 95 -0.42 17.95 11.26
CA ALA A 95 0.74 17.59 10.46
C ALA A 95 0.69 18.19 9.04
N PRO A 96 1.84 18.38 8.38
CA PRO A 96 1.89 18.73 6.95
C PRO A 96 1.09 17.75 6.08
N PRO A 97 0.79 18.10 4.82
CA PRO A 97 0.07 17.22 3.92
C PRO A 97 0.76 15.86 3.77
N PRO A 98 -0.01 14.76 3.61
CA PRO A 98 0.57 13.46 3.31
C PRO A 98 1.05 13.38 1.85
N TYR A 99 1.87 12.35 1.58
CA TYR A 99 2.36 11.98 0.26
C TYR A 99 1.93 10.58 -0.13
N LEU A 100 1.39 10.42 -1.35
CA LEU A 100 1.08 9.15 -1.98
C LEU A 100 2.02 8.89 -3.16
N THR A 101 2.52 7.66 -3.28
CA THR A 101 3.37 7.23 -4.40
C THR A 101 2.58 6.86 -5.66
N GLU A 102 1.29 7.12 -5.69
CA GLU A 102 0.41 6.98 -6.85
C GLU A 102 -0.46 8.25 -7.03
N GLN A 103 -0.51 8.81 -8.22
CA GLN A 103 -1.30 10.02 -8.53
C GLN A 103 -2.38 9.75 -9.57
N VAL A 104 -2.14 8.87 -10.54
CA VAL A 104 -3.08 8.59 -11.63
C VAL A 104 -3.96 7.39 -11.25
N SER A 105 -4.65 7.50 -10.11
CA SER A 105 -5.41 6.40 -9.50
C SER A 105 -6.69 6.87 -8.81
N TYR A 106 -7.62 5.94 -8.59
CA TYR A 106 -8.80 6.17 -7.77
C TYR A 106 -8.45 6.44 -6.30
N SER A 107 -7.32 5.91 -5.79
CA SER A 107 -6.83 6.18 -4.44
C SER A 107 -6.50 7.66 -4.26
N TYR A 108 -5.81 8.25 -5.22
CA TYR A 108 -5.53 9.69 -5.22
C TYR A 108 -6.80 10.54 -5.24
N VAL A 109 -7.76 10.19 -6.11
CA VAL A 109 -9.05 10.89 -6.19
C VAL A 109 -9.82 10.83 -4.87
N ALA A 110 -9.83 9.65 -4.23
CA ALA A 110 -10.47 9.46 -2.93
C ALA A 110 -9.74 10.20 -1.81
N ALA A 111 -8.42 10.08 -1.75
CA ALA A 111 -7.57 10.72 -0.74
C ALA A 111 -7.68 12.24 -0.73
N ARG A 112 -7.77 12.87 -1.90
CA ARG A 112 -7.93 14.32 -2.01
C ARG A 112 -9.18 14.89 -1.34
N LYS A 113 -10.22 14.08 -1.10
CA LYS A 113 -11.42 14.50 -0.36
C LYS A 113 -11.11 14.71 1.12
N HIS A 114 -10.20 13.92 1.67
CA HIS A 114 -9.76 14.00 3.06
C HIS A 114 -8.57 14.96 3.24
N TRP A 115 -7.68 15.01 2.25
CA TRP A 115 -6.50 15.87 2.25
C TRP A 115 -6.43 16.73 0.98
N PRO A 116 -7.10 17.90 0.94
CA PRO A 116 -7.12 18.76 -0.27
C PRO A 116 -5.73 19.21 -0.76
N LYS A 117 -4.75 19.28 0.15
CA LYS A 117 -3.35 19.63 -0.12
C LYS A 117 -2.43 18.41 -0.32
N LEU A 118 -3.00 17.19 -0.44
CA LEU A 118 -2.26 15.96 -0.67
C LEU A 118 -1.21 16.13 -1.77
N VAL A 119 0.02 15.71 -1.49
CA VAL A 119 1.09 15.57 -2.48
C VAL A 119 1.04 14.15 -3.04
N ALA A 120 1.22 14.00 -4.35
CA ALA A 120 1.28 12.67 -4.96
C ALA A 120 2.10 12.71 -6.25
N SER A 121 2.64 11.57 -6.66
CA SER A 121 3.44 11.44 -7.88
C SER A 121 3.34 10.05 -8.50
N GLU A 122 3.96 9.90 -9.66
CA GLU A 122 4.22 8.66 -10.37
C GLU A 122 5.69 8.61 -10.78
N PHE A 123 6.23 7.42 -11.04
CA PHE A 123 7.53 7.30 -11.68
C PHE A 123 7.38 7.48 -13.20
N LEU A 124 7.66 8.69 -13.72
CA LEU A 124 7.46 9.10 -15.10
C LEU A 124 8.74 9.72 -15.67
N PRO A 125 9.78 8.93 -15.96
CA PRO A 125 11.08 9.45 -16.36
C PRO A 125 11.06 10.22 -17.70
N THR A 126 10.10 9.91 -18.59
CA THR A 126 10.02 10.56 -19.91
C THR A 126 8.94 11.62 -19.99
N LEU A 127 9.15 12.64 -20.85
CA LEU A 127 8.16 13.68 -21.12
C LEU A 127 6.86 13.09 -21.71
N THR A 128 6.97 12.09 -22.58
CA THR A 128 5.81 11.41 -23.18
C THR A 128 4.95 10.78 -22.10
N GLN A 129 5.53 10.03 -21.16
CA GLN A 129 4.80 9.46 -20.03
C GLN A 129 4.11 10.54 -19.20
N ARG A 130 4.80 11.65 -18.87
CA ARG A 130 4.22 12.78 -18.12
C ARG A 130 3.01 13.37 -18.84
N LEU A 131 3.09 13.56 -20.15
CA LEU A 131 1.98 14.10 -20.95
C LEU A 131 0.79 13.14 -20.97
N VAL A 132 1.01 11.87 -21.27
CA VAL A 132 -0.04 10.84 -21.30
C VAL A 132 -0.73 10.70 -19.93
N GLN A 133 0.05 10.59 -18.86
CA GLN A 133 -0.51 10.43 -17.52
C GLN A 133 -1.20 11.71 -17.02
N SER A 134 -0.75 12.90 -17.45
CA SER A 134 -1.45 14.16 -17.19
C SER A 134 -2.84 14.17 -17.84
N GLN A 135 -3.00 13.64 -19.04
CA GLN A 135 -4.33 13.54 -19.66
C GLN A 135 -5.25 12.57 -18.91
N LYS A 136 -4.73 11.39 -18.50
CA LYS A 136 -5.49 10.45 -17.66
C LYS A 136 -5.89 11.10 -16.33
N LEU A 137 -4.97 11.83 -15.69
CA LEU A 137 -5.23 12.52 -14.42
C LEU A 137 -6.31 13.61 -14.57
N LYS A 138 -6.29 14.38 -15.65
CA LYS A 138 -7.33 15.37 -15.94
C LYS A 138 -8.71 14.73 -16.05
N PHE A 139 -8.79 13.59 -16.73
CA PHE A 139 -10.03 12.82 -16.84
C PHE A 139 -10.50 12.31 -15.47
N LEU A 140 -9.61 11.65 -14.70
CA LEU A 140 -9.93 11.10 -13.39
C LEU A 140 -10.38 12.18 -12.39
N THR A 141 -9.70 13.33 -12.38
CA THR A 141 -9.97 14.42 -11.42
C THR A 141 -11.02 15.41 -11.92
N ARG A 142 -11.43 15.29 -13.17
CA ARG A 142 -12.29 16.28 -13.87
C ARG A 142 -11.73 17.71 -13.78
N SER A 143 -10.39 17.84 -13.82
CA SER A 143 -9.69 19.11 -13.70
C SER A 143 -8.69 19.30 -14.82
N LEU A 144 -8.91 20.30 -15.67
CA LEU A 144 -8.01 20.65 -16.78
C LEU A 144 -6.64 21.16 -16.32
N ARG A 145 -6.53 21.56 -15.04
CA ARG A 145 -5.27 22.05 -14.44
C ARG A 145 -4.43 20.93 -13.81
N ALA A 146 -4.94 19.70 -13.76
CA ALA A 146 -4.21 18.59 -13.18
C ALA A 146 -3.04 18.16 -14.07
N ASN A 147 -1.85 18.04 -13.50
CA ASN A 147 -0.66 17.54 -14.16
C ASN A 147 -0.06 16.41 -13.31
N ALA A 148 0.37 15.35 -13.98
CA ALA A 148 1.06 14.27 -13.33
C ALA A 148 2.47 14.71 -12.94
N ARG A 149 2.81 14.54 -11.67
CA ARG A 149 4.12 14.84 -11.10
C ARG A 149 4.99 13.60 -11.21
N HIS A 150 6.23 13.79 -11.62
CA HIS A 150 7.26 12.75 -11.55
C HIS A 150 8.03 12.86 -10.25
N GLU A 151 8.24 11.72 -9.59
CA GLU A 151 9.25 11.53 -8.53
C GLU A 151 9.91 10.18 -8.70
N ASP A 152 11.18 10.10 -8.31
CA ASP A 152 11.89 8.87 -8.07
C ASP A 152 11.98 8.66 -6.55
N MET A 153 11.46 7.55 -6.07
CA MET A 153 11.43 7.24 -4.64
C MET A 153 12.83 7.08 -4.03
N THR A 154 13.86 6.86 -4.86
CA THR A 154 15.26 6.79 -4.40
C THR A 154 15.92 8.17 -4.28
N ALA A 155 15.30 9.22 -4.83
CA ALA A 155 15.82 10.59 -4.86
C ALA A 155 14.68 11.61 -4.96
N LEU A 156 13.86 11.73 -3.92
CA LEU A 156 12.68 12.60 -3.90
C LEU A 156 13.08 14.08 -3.98
N THR A 157 12.37 14.85 -4.84
CA THR A 157 12.58 16.32 -4.89
C THR A 157 11.89 17.06 -3.75
N LEU A 158 11.22 16.35 -2.84
CA LEU A 158 10.57 16.89 -1.65
C LEU A 158 11.62 17.37 -0.62
N GLY A 159 11.31 18.47 0.07
CA GLY A 159 12.17 18.99 1.13
C GLY A 159 12.22 18.08 2.36
N ASP A 160 13.29 18.22 3.16
CA ASP A 160 13.42 17.54 4.43
C ASP A 160 12.27 17.91 5.38
N ALA A 161 11.77 16.93 6.13
CA ALA A 161 10.70 17.12 7.12
C ALA A 161 9.54 17.98 6.61
N SER A 162 9.08 17.73 5.37
CA SER A 162 8.00 18.51 4.71
C SER A 162 6.68 17.74 4.58
N ILE A 163 6.67 16.44 4.89
CA ILE A 163 5.54 15.52 4.70
C ILE A 163 5.08 14.98 6.05
N GLY A 164 3.76 15.02 6.30
CA GLY A 164 3.13 14.58 7.55
C GLY A 164 2.67 13.13 7.58
N GLY A 165 2.93 12.36 6.54
CA GLY A 165 2.65 10.93 6.41
C GLY A 165 2.88 10.46 4.99
N MET A 166 3.31 9.23 4.80
CA MET A 166 3.56 8.65 3.48
C MET A 166 2.83 7.32 3.34
N LEU A 167 2.23 7.09 2.17
CA LEU A 167 1.59 5.83 1.81
C LEU A 167 2.12 5.36 0.46
N SER A 168 2.70 4.16 0.46
CA SER A 168 3.19 3.44 -0.72
C SER A 168 2.45 2.10 -0.82
N MET A 169 1.73 1.90 -1.92
CA MET A 169 0.91 0.70 -2.11
C MET A 169 1.37 -0.07 -3.33
N ASP A 170 2.03 -1.22 -3.09
CA ASP A 170 2.60 -2.12 -4.10
C ASP A 170 3.51 -1.36 -5.09
N VAL A 171 4.52 -0.70 -4.54
CA VAL A 171 5.54 0.05 -5.29
C VAL A 171 6.94 -0.39 -4.89
N LEU A 172 7.17 -0.65 -3.59
CA LEU A 172 8.51 -0.87 -3.04
C LEU A 172 9.17 -2.11 -3.62
N GLU A 173 8.39 -3.15 -3.93
CA GLU A 173 8.85 -4.40 -4.56
C GLU A 173 9.41 -4.22 -5.98
N HIS A 174 9.11 -3.08 -6.61
CA HIS A 174 9.53 -2.75 -7.96
C HIS A 174 10.79 -1.88 -8.02
N ILE A 175 11.36 -1.51 -6.88
CA ILE A 175 12.52 -0.63 -6.78
C ILE A 175 13.72 -1.42 -6.27
N ALA A 176 14.75 -1.57 -7.13
CA ALA A 176 15.93 -2.38 -6.80
C ALA A 176 16.70 -1.84 -5.58
N ASP A 177 16.86 -0.52 -5.43
CA ASP A 177 17.51 0.12 -4.26
C ASP A 177 16.49 0.50 -3.17
N THR A 178 15.89 -0.52 -2.55
CA THR A 178 15.00 -0.33 -1.41
C THR A 178 15.63 0.48 -0.27
N PRO A 179 16.91 0.27 0.11
CA PRO A 179 17.54 1.10 1.15
C PRO A 179 17.53 2.60 0.84
N ALA A 180 17.72 3.01 -0.42
CA ALA A 180 17.62 4.43 -0.80
C ALA A 180 16.20 4.97 -0.60
N VAL A 181 15.18 4.20 -0.97
CA VAL A 181 13.77 4.57 -0.75
C VAL A 181 13.49 4.79 0.74
N LEU A 182 13.96 3.89 1.61
CA LEU A 182 13.72 4.01 3.05
C LEU A 182 14.40 5.25 3.64
N ARG A 183 15.63 5.59 3.21
CA ARG A 183 16.33 6.82 3.63
C ARG A 183 15.61 8.08 3.16
N GLU A 184 15.16 8.12 1.89
CA GLU A 184 14.42 9.25 1.35
C GLU A 184 13.06 9.45 2.03
N ALA A 185 12.32 8.36 2.24
CA ALA A 185 11.08 8.40 2.99
C ALA A 185 11.31 8.97 4.41
N ARG A 186 12.35 8.51 5.11
CA ARG A 186 12.71 9.02 6.43
C ARG A 186 13.10 10.51 6.40
N ARG A 187 13.85 10.94 5.39
CA ARG A 187 14.29 12.33 5.22
C ARG A 187 13.13 13.31 5.07
N VAL A 188 12.16 12.97 4.22
CA VAL A 188 11.06 13.91 3.90
C VAL A 188 9.97 13.96 4.97
N LEU A 189 9.86 12.94 5.83
CA LEU A 189 8.86 12.87 6.88
C LEU A 189 9.23 13.73 8.09
N VAL A 190 8.26 14.49 8.60
CA VAL A 190 8.42 15.18 9.90
C VAL A 190 8.51 14.13 11.03
N PRO A 191 9.24 14.42 12.13
CA PRO A 191 9.36 13.49 13.25
C PRO A 191 8.01 12.99 13.77
N GLY A 192 7.91 11.67 13.99
CA GLY A 192 6.71 11.00 14.47
C GLY A 192 5.64 10.72 13.38
N SER A 193 5.88 11.10 12.13
CA SER A 193 4.96 10.83 11.02
C SER A 193 5.06 9.40 10.50
N PRO A 194 3.94 8.80 10.05
CA PRO A 194 3.93 7.43 9.56
C PRO A 194 4.43 7.31 8.12
N PHE A 195 5.16 6.24 7.85
CA PHE A 195 5.36 5.64 6.54
C PHE A 195 4.65 4.30 6.50
N ILE A 196 3.65 4.17 5.64
CA ILE A 196 2.83 2.97 5.46
C ILE A 196 3.14 2.35 4.11
N ILE A 197 3.42 1.05 4.12
CA ILE A 197 3.82 0.29 2.93
C ILE A 197 2.93 -0.94 2.83
N THR A 198 2.27 -1.13 1.69
CA THR A 198 1.78 -2.45 1.28
C THR A 198 2.66 -2.99 0.16
N ALA A 199 3.02 -4.26 0.24
CA ALA A 199 3.86 -4.96 -0.73
C ALA A 199 3.64 -6.48 -0.60
N PRO A 200 4.09 -7.32 -1.54
CA PRO A 200 4.13 -8.76 -1.36
C PRO A 200 4.89 -9.13 -0.08
N PHE A 201 4.22 -9.81 0.84
CA PHE A 201 4.75 -10.13 2.15
C PHE A 201 4.66 -11.61 2.47
N LEU A 202 5.78 -12.18 2.87
CA LEU A 202 5.93 -13.56 3.33
C LEU A 202 5.72 -13.59 4.85
N ASN A 203 4.48 -13.69 5.30
CA ASN A 203 4.12 -13.60 6.72
C ASN A 203 4.76 -14.69 7.61
N GLY A 204 5.17 -15.80 7.02
CA GLY A 204 5.88 -16.89 7.70
C GLY A 204 7.40 -16.86 7.56
N SER A 205 8.00 -15.84 6.94
CA SER A 205 9.44 -15.76 6.69
C SER A 205 10.08 -14.57 7.39
N GLN A 206 11.15 -14.82 8.14
CA GLN A 206 11.98 -13.73 8.67
C GLN A 206 12.66 -12.97 7.53
N SER A 207 13.12 -13.67 6.49
CA SER A 207 13.93 -13.09 5.43
C SER A 207 13.13 -12.75 4.18
N THR A 208 13.44 -11.62 3.59
CA THR A 208 12.99 -11.19 2.27
C THR A 208 13.51 -12.14 1.18
N SER A 209 12.64 -12.56 0.28
CA SER A 209 13.01 -13.27 -0.94
C SER A 209 13.40 -12.29 -2.02
N VAL A 210 14.67 -12.26 -2.39
CA VAL A 210 15.20 -11.44 -3.50
C VAL A 210 15.03 -12.22 -4.79
N ARG A 211 14.22 -11.71 -5.71
CA ARG A 211 13.87 -12.37 -6.99
C ARG A 211 14.77 -11.93 -8.14
N ALA A 212 15.22 -10.69 -8.09
CA ALA A 212 16.13 -10.11 -9.07
C ALA A 212 17.03 -9.06 -8.42
N VAL A 213 18.15 -8.78 -9.05
CA VAL A 213 19.07 -7.70 -8.67
C VAL A 213 19.43 -6.86 -9.90
N GLN A 214 19.58 -5.57 -9.68
CA GLN A 214 20.13 -4.67 -10.69
C GLN A 214 21.64 -4.59 -10.52
N GLU A 215 22.37 -4.94 -11.57
CA GLU A 215 23.84 -4.88 -11.59
C GLU A 215 24.32 -3.43 -11.80
N ALA A 216 25.61 -3.20 -11.56
CA ALA A 216 26.20 -1.86 -11.66
C ALA A 216 26.13 -1.25 -13.08
N ASP A 217 26.02 -2.06 -14.10
CA ASP A 217 25.84 -1.63 -15.50
C ASP A 217 24.36 -1.37 -15.87
N GLY A 218 23.45 -1.53 -14.90
CA GLY A 218 22.01 -1.36 -15.09
C GLY A 218 21.29 -2.61 -15.61
N SER A 219 22.01 -3.68 -15.93
CA SER A 219 21.38 -4.95 -16.33
C SER A 219 20.65 -5.62 -15.15
N ILE A 220 19.66 -6.46 -15.47
CA ILE A 220 18.90 -7.18 -14.46
C ILE A 220 19.32 -8.66 -14.47
N ARG A 221 19.78 -9.15 -13.31
CA ARG A 221 20.03 -10.57 -13.09
C ARG A 221 18.89 -11.18 -12.27
N HIS A 222 18.16 -12.09 -12.87
CA HIS A 222 17.11 -12.84 -12.20
C HIS A 222 17.72 -13.94 -11.33
N LEU A 223 17.26 -14.00 -10.06
CA LEU A 223 17.64 -15.03 -9.10
C LEU A 223 16.58 -16.13 -9.01
N LEU A 224 15.33 -15.77 -9.29
CA LEU A 224 14.16 -16.64 -9.38
C LEU A 224 13.46 -16.41 -10.72
N GLU A 225 12.45 -17.24 -11.04
CA GLU A 225 11.60 -17.04 -12.21
C GLU A 225 11.06 -15.59 -12.21
N PRO A 226 11.22 -14.84 -13.31
CA PRO A 226 10.75 -13.46 -13.38
C PRO A 226 9.26 -13.33 -13.09
N GLU A 227 8.92 -12.41 -12.20
CA GLU A 227 7.55 -12.09 -11.85
C GLU A 227 7.26 -10.63 -12.22
N TYR A 228 6.16 -10.42 -12.95
CA TYR A 228 5.72 -9.10 -13.37
C TYR A 228 4.34 -8.81 -12.81
N HIS A 229 4.19 -7.69 -12.15
CA HIS A 229 2.88 -7.21 -11.70
C HIS A 229 2.24 -6.32 -12.76
N GLY A 230 0.91 -6.34 -12.83
CA GLY A 230 0.19 -5.49 -13.76
C GLY A 230 0.37 -4.00 -13.44
N ASP A 231 0.80 -3.23 -14.43
CA ASP A 231 0.94 -1.78 -14.32
C ASP A 231 -0.05 -1.08 -15.28
N PRO A 232 -0.90 -0.17 -14.78
CA PRO A 232 -1.75 0.65 -15.65
C PRO A 232 -0.95 1.56 -16.61
N LEU A 233 0.36 1.75 -16.36
CA LEU A 233 1.24 2.62 -17.14
C LEU A 233 2.01 1.84 -18.21
N ASP A 234 2.31 0.55 -17.97
CA ASP A 234 3.04 -0.32 -18.88
C ASP A 234 2.31 -1.67 -19.07
N PRO A 235 1.86 -1.99 -20.31
CA PRO A 235 1.22 -3.28 -20.59
C PRO A 235 2.12 -4.51 -20.37
N ALA A 236 3.44 -4.35 -20.38
CA ALA A 236 4.39 -5.41 -20.07
C ALA A 236 4.45 -5.74 -18.56
N GLY A 237 3.88 -4.85 -17.74
CA GLY A 237 3.96 -4.93 -16.29
C GLY A 237 5.30 -4.43 -15.74
N VAL A 238 5.42 -4.43 -14.42
CA VAL A 238 6.64 -4.04 -13.70
C VAL A 238 7.25 -5.24 -13.01
N LEU A 239 8.58 -5.41 -13.16
CA LEU A 239 9.32 -6.50 -12.53
C LEU A 239 9.24 -6.40 -11.01
N CYS A 240 8.98 -7.55 -10.36
CA CYS A 240 9.02 -7.71 -8.92
C CYS A 240 10.43 -8.16 -8.49
N PHE A 241 11.14 -7.32 -7.74
CA PHE A 241 12.47 -7.61 -7.20
C PHE A 241 12.38 -8.37 -5.87
N TYR A 242 11.31 -8.16 -5.09
CA TYR A 242 11.23 -8.61 -3.70
C TYR A 242 9.86 -9.15 -3.33
N HIS A 243 9.84 -10.27 -2.60
CA HIS A 243 8.77 -10.57 -1.66
C HIS A 243 9.33 -10.37 -0.25
N PHE A 244 8.84 -9.35 0.44
CA PHE A 244 9.40 -8.93 1.72
C PHE A 244 9.12 -9.92 2.84
N GLY A 245 10.12 -10.12 3.71
CA GLY A 245 9.99 -10.79 4.99
C GLY A 245 9.87 -9.78 6.13
N TRP A 246 9.94 -10.28 7.35
CA TRP A 246 9.93 -9.46 8.56
C TRP A 246 11.19 -8.61 8.71
N ASP A 247 12.29 -8.97 8.05
CA ASP A 247 13.54 -8.20 8.00
C ASP A 247 13.40 -6.80 7.37
N LEU A 248 12.31 -6.50 6.65
CA LEU A 248 12.02 -5.14 6.19
C LEU A 248 11.81 -4.19 7.40
N LEU A 249 11.31 -4.68 8.54
CA LEU A 249 11.22 -3.88 9.76
C LEU A 249 12.60 -3.43 10.27
N ASP A 250 13.61 -4.31 10.14
CA ASP A 250 14.99 -3.97 10.48
C ASP A 250 15.57 -2.98 9.48
N GLY A 251 15.26 -3.13 8.19
CA GLY A 251 15.60 -2.15 7.15
C GLY A 251 15.05 -0.75 7.47
N LEU A 252 13.79 -0.66 7.90
CA LEU A 252 13.15 0.59 8.32
C LEU A 252 13.85 1.20 9.55
N ARG A 253 14.12 0.40 10.59
CA ARG A 253 14.85 0.84 11.78
C ARG A 253 16.26 1.35 11.43
N ASN A 254 16.98 0.62 10.58
CA ASN A 254 18.31 0.99 10.09
C ASN A 254 18.31 2.27 9.25
N ALA A 255 17.21 2.59 8.58
CA ALA A 255 17.02 3.85 7.85
C ALA A 255 16.71 5.04 8.80
N GLY A 256 16.59 4.81 10.12
CA GLY A 256 16.40 5.85 11.14
C GLY A 256 14.95 6.09 11.54
N PHE A 257 14.03 5.19 11.23
CA PHE A 257 12.68 5.22 11.79
C PHE A 257 12.72 4.79 13.27
N ALA A 258 12.05 5.56 14.13
CA ALA A 258 12.05 5.33 15.57
C ALA A 258 11.31 4.05 15.98
N ARG A 259 10.30 3.64 15.20
CA ARG A 259 9.52 2.43 15.40
C ARG A 259 9.11 1.85 14.02
N ALA A 260 9.11 0.53 13.91
CA ALA A 260 8.59 -0.18 12.76
C ALA A 260 7.85 -1.44 13.22
N GLU A 261 6.68 -1.68 12.64
CA GLU A 261 5.78 -2.77 13.01
C GLU A 261 4.99 -3.27 11.79
N MET A 262 4.56 -4.52 11.82
CA MET A 262 3.55 -5.07 10.92
C MET A 262 2.16 -4.87 11.52
N VAL A 263 1.21 -4.50 10.66
CA VAL A 263 -0.18 -4.23 11.03
C VAL A 263 -1.10 -5.17 10.26
N PHE A 264 -1.98 -5.86 10.99
CA PHE A 264 -2.95 -6.80 10.44
C PHE A 264 -4.37 -6.36 10.87
N PRO A 265 -5.16 -5.78 9.97
CA PRO A 265 -6.55 -5.48 10.25
C PRO A 265 -7.41 -6.73 10.12
N TRP A 266 -8.36 -6.87 11.01
CA TRP A 266 -9.52 -7.72 10.79
C TRP A 266 -10.75 -7.04 11.37
N ASP A 267 -11.50 -6.35 10.51
CA ASP A 267 -12.64 -5.54 10.92
C ASP A 267 -13.75 -5.61 9.85
N PRO A 268 -14.71 -6.54 9.98
CA PRO A 268 -15.82 -6.66 9.03
C PRO A 268 -16.68 -5.40 8.91
N HIS A 269 -16.72 -4.55 9.96
CA HIS A 269 -17.45 -3.28 9.90
C HIS A 269 -16.93 -2.36 8.79
N PHE A 270 -15.62 -2.39 8.51
CA PHE A 270 -15.01 -1.66 7.40
C PHE A 270 -14.79 -2.53 6.15
N GLY A 271 -15.14 -3.81 6.22
CA GLY A 271 -14.83 -4.78 5.16
C GLY A 271 -13.33 -5.02 5.02
N TYR A 272 -12.60 -5.02 6.14
CA TYR A 272 -11.22 -5.46 6.21
C TYR A 272 -11.21 -6.89 6.75
N LEU A 273 -11.00 -7.84 5.85
CA LEU A 273 -11.00 -9.28 6.12
C LEU A 273 -9.59 -9.83 6.00
N SER A 274 -9.41 -11.16 6.00
CA SER A 274 -8.10 -11.82 5.99
C SER A 274 -7.16 -11.34 4.87
N GLU A 275 -5.87 -11.62 5.05
CA GLU A 275 -4.76 -11.34 4.13
C GLU A 275 -4.43 -9.86 3.90
N GLN A 276 -5.00 -8.96 4.68
CA GLN A 276 -4.58 -7.57 4.66
C GLN A 276 -3.49 -7.34 5.69
N ASN A 277 -2.45 -6.65 5.26
CA ASN A 277 -1.35 -6.23 6.11
C ASN A 277 -0.70 -4.97 5.57
N ALA A 278 0.06 -4.31 6.41
CA ALA A 278 0.93 -3.21 6.03
C ALA A 278 2.13 -3.14 6.97
N PHE A 279 3.29 -2.77 6.44
CA PHE A 279 4.39 -2.26 7.25
C PHE A 279 4.10 -0.82 7.63
N VAL A 280 4.31 -0.47 8.88
CA VAL A 280 4.15 0.90 9.40
C VAL A 280 5.42 1.28 10.13
N ALA A 281 6.02 2.39 9.74
CA ALA A 281 7.17 2.94 10.43
C ALA A 281 6.92 4.40 10.81
N PHE A 282 7.49 4.86 11.91
CA PHE A 282 7.34 6.23 12.39
C PHE A 282 8.69 6.95 12.38
N ALA A 283 8.76 8.11 11.73
CA ALA A 283 9.96 8.90 11.51
C ALA A 283 10.54 9.52 12.80
#